data_7bae092aa1276f3c3d2696ba3b27b1b0
#
_entry.id   7bae092aa1276f3c3d2696ba3b27b1b0
#
_cell.length_a   1.000
_cell.length_b   1.000
_cell.length_c   1.000
_cell.angle_alpha   90.00
_cell.angle_beta   90.00
_cell.angle_gamma   90.00
#
_symmetry.space_group_name_H-M   'P 1'
#
loop_
_entity.id
_entity.type
_entity.pdbx_description
1 polymer ?
#
loop_
_entity_poly.entity_id
_entity_poly.type
_entity_poly.pdbx_seq_one_letter_code
_entity_poly.pdbx_strand_id
1 'polypeptide(L)'
;MALINKIIPFSCVDGPGNRMVIFFQGCNFKCLYCHNPETINKCISCGKCVENCEVGALSISDGKVIWDEEECISCDKCIKLCEHMSSPKTKEYSVEELVKKIEKDSFFIRGITVSGGECTLNSEFLIKLFREVKKLGLTCFVDTNGNTKLDDELINLTDKFMLDVKSIDEKENIWLTKSSNKLVLENLKRILELDKMYEVRTVIAKGLNSEKTVDEVSKIIVDKCRYKLIKYRPFGVREEGIKVHGTISPEDSYMNELKEKSIANGCIDTIIT
;
A
#
# COMPACT_ATOMS: atom_id res chain seq x y z
N MET A 1 -9.82 -14.67 -9.98
CA MET A 1 -10.24 -13.26 -10.09
C MET A 1 -9.75 -12.51 -8.87
N ALA A 2 -9.32 -11.25 -9.03
CA ALA A 2 -8.99 -10.33 -7.94
C ALA A 2 -9.69 -8.99 -8.16
N LEU A 3 -10.12 -8.37 -7.05
CA LEU A 3 -10.76 -7.07 -7.08
C LEU A 3 -9.70 -5.97 -7.06
N ILE A 4 -9.62 -5.22 -8.14
CA ILE A 4 -8.64 -4.15 -8.35
C ILE A 4 -9.33 -2.80 -8.19
N ASN A 5 -8.72 -1.94 -7.36
CA ASN A 5 -9.18 -0.58 -7.13
C ASN A 5 -8.71 0.36 -8.24
N LYS A 6 -7.41 0.26 -8.60
CA LYS A 6 -6.79 1.15 -9.58
C LYS A 6 -5.60 0.49 -10.26
N ILE A 7 -5.37 0.84 -11.52
CA ILE A 7 -4.14 0.52 -12.23
C ILE A 7 -3.51 1.85 -12.68
N ILE A 8 -2.25 2.07 -12.33
CA ILE A 8 -1.45 3.18 -12.84
C ILE A 8 -0.49 2.61 -13.87
N PRO A 9 -0.65 2.93 -15.17
CA PRO A 9 0.19 2.33 -16.22
C PRO A 9 1.67 2.64 -16.07
N PHE A 10 2.01 3.86 -15.59
CA PHE A 10 3.38 4.34 -15.49
C PHE A 10 3.61 5.09 -14.17
N SER A 11 4.53 4.60 -13.35
CA SER A 11 4.96 5.24 -12.10
C SER A 11 6.46 5.09 -11.91
N CYS A 12 7.11 6.17 -11.48
CA CYS A 12 8.52 6.22 -11.14
C CYS A 12 8.78 6.33 -9.62
N VAL A 13 7.71 6.25 -8.79
CA VAL A 13 7.79 6.41 -7.34
C VAL A 13 7.49 5.12 -6.56
N ASP A 14 7.00 4.09 -7.25
CA ASP A 14 6.59 2.81 -6.67
C ASP A 14 7.62 1.70 -6.93
N GLY A 15 8.89 2.01 -6.75
CA GLY A 15 10.04 1.17 -7.00
C GLY A 15 10.97 1.76 -8.07
N PRO A 16 12.09 1.06 -8.40
CA PRO A 16 13.08 1.56 -9.35
C PRO A 16 12.58 1.47 -10.79
N GLY A 17 12.86 2.53 -11.55
CA GLY A 17 12.47 2.64 -12.96
C GLY A 17 10.98 2.93 -13.14
N ASN A 18 10.51 2.85 -14.38
CA ASN A 18 9.10 3.02 -14.70
C ASN A 18 8.36 1.69 -14.48
N ARG A 19 7.24 1.71 -13.75
CA ARG A 19 6.51 0.50 -13.35
C ARG A 19 5.00 0.67 -13.54
N MET A 20 4.32 -0.41 -13.91
CA MET A 20 2.86 -0.44 -13.77
C MET A 20 2.52 -0.78 -12.32
N VAL A 21 1.63 0.00 -11.71
CA VAL A 21 1.19 -0.23 -10.33
C VAL A 21 -0.24 -0.73 -10.30
N ILE A 22 -0.48 -1.83 -9.59
CA ILE A 22 -1.79 -2.48 -9.48
C ILE A 22 -2.23 -2.42 -8.02
N PHE A 23 -3.28 -1.64 -7.75
CA PHE A 23 -3.83 -1.44 -6.40
C PHE A 23 -4.99 -2.39 -6.16
N PHE A 24 -4.81 -3.32 -5.22
CA PHE A 24 -5.82 -4.28 -4.82
C PHE A 24 -6.82 -3.67 -3.83
N GLN A 25 -8.05 -4.17 -3.86
CA GLN A 25 -9.09 -3.82 -2.89
C GLN A 25 -9.11 -4.80 -1.73
N GLY A 26 -9.21 -4.28 -0.50
CA GLY A 26 -9.21 -5.02 0.75
C GLY A 26 -7.90 -4.85 1.52
N CYS A 27 -8.00 -4.60 2.83
CA CYS A 27 -6.87 -4.45 3.73
C CYS A 27 -7.18 -5.09 5.09
N ASN A 28 -6.20 -5.73 5.70
CA ASN A 28 -6.27 -6.28 7.05
C ASN A 28 -5.88 -5.25 8.13
N PHE A 29 -5.46 -4.04 7.73
CA PHE A 29 -5.22 -2.90 8.61
C PHE A 29 -6.34 -1.86 8.48
N LYS A 30 -6.55 -1.07 9.55
CA LYS A 30 -7.42 0.11 9.60
C LYS A 30 -6.67 1.32 10.11
N CYS A 31 -5.51 1.60 9.50
CA CYS A 31 -4.60 2.66 9.94
C CYS A 31 -5.33 4.00 10.09
N LEU A 32 -5.14 4.68 11.21
CA LEU A 32 -5.75 5.98 11.48
C LEU A 32 -5.30 7.04 10.46
N TYR A 33 -4.05 6.97 10.00
CA TYR A 33 -3.50 7.89 8.99
C TYR A 33 -3.55 7.35 7.55
N CYS A 34 -4.41 6.38 7.25
CA CYS A 34 -4.49 5.83 5.89
C CYS A 34 -4.86 6.91 4.88
N HIS A 35 -4.06 7.03 3.80
CA HIS A 35 -4.34 7.97 2.71
C HIS A 35 -5.37 7.44 1.70
N ASN A 36 -5.56 6.11 1.65
CA ASN A 36 -6.49 5.45 0.74
C ASN A 36 -7.49 4.59 1.53
N PRO A 37 -8.26 5.19 2.46
CA PRO A 37 -9.16 4.41 3.32
C PRO A 37 -10.26 3.68 2.53
N GLU A 38 -10.57 4.11 1.31
CA GLU A 38 -11.49 3.47 0.39
C GLU A 38 -11.03 2.10 -0.08
N THR A 39 -9.75 1.76 0.12
CA THR A 39 -9.22 0.42 -0.23
C THR A 39 -9.36 -0.60 0.90
N ILE A 40 -9.81 -0.19 2.09
CA ILE A 40 -9.83 -1.05 3.29
C ILE A 40 -10.88 -2.16 3.16
N ASN A 41 -12.12 -1.83 2.85
CA ASN A 41 -13.19 -2.81 2.78
C ASN A 41 -13.72 -2.98 1.35
N LYS A 42 -14.41 -4.09 1.09
CA LYS A 42 -15.14 -4.28 -0.15
C LYS A 42 -16.47 -3.53 -0.10
N CYS A 43 -16.97 -3.06 -1.24
CA CYS A 43 -18.27 -2.42 -1.35
C CYS A 43 -19.39 -3.40 -0.92
N ILE A 44 -20.29 -2.94 -0.06
CA ILE A 44 -21.45 -3.71 0.40
C ILE A 44 -22.71 -3.39 -0.40
N SER A 45 -22.61 -2.59 -1.44
CA SER A 45 -23.70 -2.22 -2.35
C SER A 45 -24.90 -1.55 -1.66
N CYS A 46 -24.67 -0.72 -0.64
CA CYS A 46 -25.74 -0.01 0.08
C CYS A 46 -26.49 1.06 -0.75
N GLY A 47 -25.97 1.42 -1.92
CA GLY A 47 -26.60 2.37 -2.85
C GLY A 47 -26.41 3.86 -2.54
N LYS A 48 -25.95 4.26 -1.35
CA LYS A 48 -25.83 5.67 -0.93
C LYS A 48 -25.04 6.53 -1.93
N CYS A 49 -23.99 5.98 -2.53
CA CYS A 49 -23.16 6.68 -3.51
C CYS A 49 -23.85 6.81 -4.89
N VAL A 50 -24.76 5.92 -5.23
CA VAL A 50 -25.52 5.94 -6.50
C VAL A 50 -26.43 7.15 -6.54
N GLU A 51 -27.20 7.40 -5.47
CA GLU A 51 -28.11 8.53 -5.35
C GLU A 51 -27.40 9.89 -5.41
N ASN A 52 -26.09 9.91 -5.11
CA ASN A 52 -25.27 11.11 -5.05
C ASN A 52 -24.29 11.25 -6.24
N CYS A 53 -24.41 10.41 -7.26
CA CYS A 53 -23.58 10.49 -8.46
C CYS A 53 -24.19 11.47 -9.46
N GLU A 54 -23.59 12.66 -9.58
CA GLU A 54 -24.14 13.76 -10.41
C GLU A 54 -24.17 13.44 -11.90
N VAL A 55 -23.29 12.55 -12.36
CA VAL A 55 -23.18 12.17 -13.78
C VAL A 55 -23.79 10.80 -14.07
N GLY A 56 -24.40 10.15 -13.07
CA GLY A 56 -25.01 8.83 -13.27
C GLY A 56 -24.05 7.67 -13.53
N ALA A 57 -22.75 7.87 -13.30
CA ALA A 57 -21.73 6.83 -13.50
C ALA A 57 -21.80 5.65 -12.51
N LEU A 58 -22.75 5.68 -11.58
CA LEU A 58 -23.04 4.59 -10.64
C LEU A 58 -24.51 4.18 -10.75
N SER A 59 -24.75 2.88 -10.82
CA SER A 59 -26.07 2.29 -10.88
C SER A 59 -26.15 1.06 -9.98
N ILE A 60 -27.35 0.51 -9.77
CA ILE A 60 -27.58 -0.77 -9.09
C ILE A 60 -28.09 -1.76 -10.12
N SER A 61 -27.40 -2.90 -10.27
CA SER A 61 -27.86 -4.03 -11.06
C SER A 61 -27.65 -5.31 -10.27
N ASP A 62 -28.66 -6.16 -10.23
CA ASP A 62 -28.65 -7.43 -9.47
C ASP A 62 -28.18 -7.28 -8.00
N GLY A 63 -28.61 -6.20 -7.35
CA GLY A 63 -28.26 -5.90 -5.97
C GLY A 63 -26.80 -5.47 -5.76
N LYS A 64 -26.07 -5.19 -6.82
CA LYS A 64 -24.67 -4.70 -6.78
C LYS A 64 -24.58 -3.29 -7.33
N VAL A 65 -23.72 -2.47 -6.72
CA VAL A 65 -23.35 -1.18 -7.29
C VAL A 65 -22.39 -1.43 -8.45
N ILE A 66 -22.77 -0.95 -9.62
CA ILE A 66 -22.00 -1.00 -10.86
C ILE A 66 -21.41 0.37 -11.14
N TRP A 67 -20.17 0.42 -11.54
CA TRP A 67 -19.44 1.62 -11.90
C TRP A 67 -19.13 1.64 -13.40
N ASP A 68 -19.58 2.70 -14.05
CA ASP A 68 -19.21 3.02 -15.43
C ASP A 68 -18.01 3.97 -15.41
N GLU A 69 -16.86 3.47 -15.89
CA GLU A 69 -15.62 4.25 -15.93
C GLU A 69 -15.66 5.35 -17.00
N GLU A 70 -16.37 5.14 -18.11
CA GLU A 70 -16.43 6.08 -19.23
C GLU A 70 -17.26 7.32 -18.86
N GLU A 71 -18.34 7.12 -18.12
CA GLU A 71 -19.18 8.22 -17.62
C GLU A 71 -18.59 8.92 -16.37
N CYS A 72 -17.60 8.32 -15.73
CA CYS A 72 -17.07 8.80 -14.44
C CYS A 72 -16.11 9.99 -14.60
N ILE A 73 -16.46 11.14 -14.02
CA ILE A 73 -15.62 12.35 -13.99
C ILE A 73 -14.58 12.37 -12.85
N SER A 74 -14.39 11.28 -12.13
CA SER A 74 -13.40 11.13 -11.04
C SER A 74 -13.48 12.18 -9.92
N CYS A 75 -14.67 12.66 -9.59
CA CYS A 75 -14.91 13.66 -8.53
C CYS A 75 -14.75 13.13 -7.10
N ASP A 76 -14.69 11.80 -6.92
CA ASP A 76 -14.54 11.07 -5.66
C ASP A 76 -15.61 11.31 -4.58
N LYS A 77 -16.77 11.90 -4.95
CA LYS A 77 -17.90 12.06 -4.03
C LYS A 77 -18.36 10.72 -3.44
N CYS A 78 -18.43 9.68 -4.25
CA CYS A 78 -18.79 8.32 -3.83
C CYS A 78 -17.85 7.75 -2.76
N ILE A 79 -16.56 8.07 -2.83
CA ILE A 79 -15.54 7.66 -1.85
C ILE A 79 -15.72 8.46 -0.56
N LYS A 80 -15.85 9.79 -0.66
CA LYS A 80 -16.02 10.69 0.51
C LYS A 80 -17.29 10.41 1.30
N LEU A 81 -18.37 10.00 0.62
CA LEU A 81 -19.66 9.66 1.25
C LEU A 81 -19.69 8.25 1.85
N CYS A 82 -18.70 7.40 1.54
CA CYS A 82 -18.71 6.01 1.95
C CYS A 82 -18.30 5.82 3.41
N GLU A 83 -19.28 5.53 4.27
CA GLU A 83 -19.06 5.22 5.68
C GLU A 83 -18.39 3.84 5.90
N HIS A 84 -18.36 2.99 4.86
CA HIS A 84 -17.82 1.64 4.91
C HIS A 84 -16.33 1.56 4.52
N MET A 85 -15.67 2.69 4.29
CA MET A 85 -14.26 2.72 3.86
C MET A 85 -14.03 1.79 2.67
N SER A 86 -14.86 1.91 1.65
CA SER A 86 -14.78 1.13 0.42
C SER A 86 -14.99 2.02 -0.80
N SER A 87 -14.59 1.50 -1.97
CA SER A 87 -14.80 2.16 -3.25
C SER A 87 -15.78 1.37 -4.08
N PRO A 88 -16.76 2.02 -4.74
CA PRO A 88 -17.56 1.38 -5.79
C PRO A 88 -16.78 1.27 -7.11
N LYS A 89 -15.66 2.02 -7.25
CA LYS A 89 -14.83 2.08 -8.45
C LYS A 89 -13.83 0.93 -8.48
N THR A 90 -14.33 -0.30 -8.42
CA THR A 90 -13.49 -1.50 -8.44
C THR A 90 -13.90 -2.40 -9.58
N LYS A 91 -12.93 -3.09 -10.18
CA LYS A 91 -13.16 -4.09 -11.23
C LYS A 91 -12.52 -5.41 -10.86
N GLU A 92 -13.21 -6.51 -11.15
CA GLU A 92 -12.63 -7.84 -11.06
C GLU A 92 -11.81 -8.13 -12.31
N TYR A 93 -10.59 -8.64 -12.11
CA TYR A 93 -9.70 -9.05 -13.18
C TYR A 93 -9.27 -10.50 -13.00
N SER A 94 -9.20 -11.23 -14.10
CA SER A 94 -8.47 -12.48 -14.17
C SER A 94 -6.96 -12.20 -14.32
N VAL A 95 -6.14 -13.23 -14.15
CA VAL A 95 -4.69 -13.14 -14.41
C VAL A 95 -4.44 -12.81 -15.86
N GLU A 96 -5.15 -13.47 -16.77
CA GLU A 96 -5.01 -13.31 -18.22
C GLU A 96 -5.34 -11.87 -18.68
N GLU A 97 -6.38 -11.25 -18.10
CA GLU A 97 -6.75 -9.86 -18.40
C GLU A 97 -5.68 -8.87 -17.93
N LEU A 98 -5.13 -9.08 -16.72
CA LEU A 98 -4.03 -8.23 -16.25
C LEU A 98 -2.75 -8.42 -17.06
N VAL A 99 -2.42 -9.67 -17.42
CA VAL A 99 -1.25 -9.96 -18.25
C VAL A 99 -1.36 -9.27 -19.61
N LYS A 100 -2.52 -9.32 -20.28
CA LYS A 100 -2.74 -8.59 -21.55
C LYS A 100 -2.52 -7.07 -21.39
N LYS A 101 -2.97 -6.48 -20.28
CA LYS A 101 -2.72 -5.05 -20.01
C LYS A 101 -1.23 -4.77 -19.79
N ILE A 102 -0.54 -5.61 -19.04
CA ILE A 102 0.90 -5.47 -18.76
C ILE A 102 1.71 -5.65 -20.03
N GLU A 103 1.37 -6.64 -20.86
CA GLU A 103 2.05 -6.93 -22.11
C GLU A 103 1.99 -5.74 -23.08
N LYS A 104 0.83 -5.06 -23.18
CA LYS A 104 0.65 -3.87 -24.02
C LYS A 104 1.67 -2.77 -23.69
N ASP A 105 2.00 -2.60 -22.40
CA ASP A 105 2.88 -1.54 -21.94
C ASP A 105 4.31 -2.04 -21.62
N SER A 106 4.60 -3.33 -21.89
CA SER A 106 5.83 -4.02 -21.45
C SER A 106 7.13 -3.35 -21.94
N PHE A 107 7.11 -2.75 -23.13
CA PHE A 107 8.28 -2.04 -23.68
C PHE A 107 8.62 -0.74 -22.91
N PHE A 108 7.68 -0.17 -22.17
CA PHE A 108 7.83 1.11 -21.49
C PHE A 108 8.07 0.97 -19.99
N ILE A 109 7.94 -0.25 -19.44
CA ILE A 109 8.06 -0.51 -18.00
C ILE A 109 9.19 -1.49 -17.69
N ARG A 110 9.81 -1.33 -16.53
CA ARG A 110 10.82 -2.28 -15.98
C ARG A 110 10.17 -3.44 -15.25
N GLY A 111 8.89 -3.32 -14.91
CA GLY A 111 8.16 -4.31 -14.15
C GLY A 111 6.84 -3.80 -13.61
N ILE A 112 6.26 -4.60 -12.75
CA ILE A 112 5.04 -4.23 -12.03
C ILE A 112 5.31 -4.07 -10.53
N THR A 113 4.50 -3.25 -9.88
CA THR A 113 4.38 -3.18 -8.43
C THR A 113 2.94 -3.48 -8.04
N VAL A 114 2.73 -4.42 -7.15
CA VAL A 114 1.42 -4.68 -6.56
C VAL A 114 1.34 -4.00 -5.19
N SER A 115 0.24 -3.30 -4.93
CA SER A 115 -0.01 -2.48 -3.75
C SER A 115 -1.52 -2.41 -3.48
N GLY A 116 -2.03 -1.34 -2.87
CA GLY A 116 -3.47 -1.07 -2.69
C GLY A 116 -3.87 -0.99 -1.23
N GLY A 117 -4.87 -1.78 -0.82
CA GLY A 117 -5.13 -2.05 0.59
C GLY A 117 -4.00 -2.93 1.15
N GLU A 118 -4.13 -4.25 0.97
CA GLU A 118 -3.05 -5.21 1.22
C GLU A 118 -3.08 -6.30 0.14
N CYS A 119 -2.16 -6.20 -0.81
CA CYS A 119 -2.14 -7.08 -1.98
C CYS A 119 -1.85 -8.54 -1.63
N THR A 120 -1.07 -8.80 -0.58
CA THR A 120 -0.68 -10.15 -0.16
C THR A 120 -1.84 -10.99 0.39
N LEU A 121 -3.00 -10.39 0.67
CA LEU A 121 -4.24 -11.12 0.94
C LEU A 121 -4.70 -11.96 -0.28
N ASN A 122 -4.17 -11.67 -1.46
CA ASN A 122 -4.44 -12.37 -2.71
C ASN A 122 -3.25 -13.23 -3.16
N SER A 123 -2.53 -13.88 -2.23
CA SER A 123 -1.28 -14.61 -2.49
C SER A 123 -1.35 -15.57 -3.69
N GLU A 124 -2.36 -16.42 -3.75
CA GLU A 124 -2.54 -17.39 -4.86
C GLU A 124 -2.69 -16.68 -6.23
N PHE A 125 -3.40 -15.55 -6.25
CA PHE A 125 -3.57 -14.75 -7.46
C PHE A 125 -2.23 -14.11 -7.87
N LEU A 126 -1.49 -13.56 -6.91
CA LEU A 126 -0.19 -12.95 -7.14
C LEU A 126 0.84 -13.96 -7.66
N ILE A 127 0.86 -15.17 -7.12
CA ILE A 127 1.72 -16.26 -7.59
C ILE A 127 1.47 -16.54 -9.07
N LYS A 128 0.20 -16.69 -9.46
CA LYS A 128 -0.16 -16.93 -10.87
C LYS A 128 0.21 -15.74 -11.75
N LEU A 129 -0.10 -14.52 -11.31
CA LEU A 129 0.23 -13.29 -12.05
C LEU A 129 1.75 -13.15 -12.24
N PHE A 130 2.54 -13.32 -11.19
CA PHE A 130 3.99 -13.14 -11.25
C PHE A 130 4.68 -14.18 -12.13
N ARG A 131 4.19 -15.43 -12.15
CA ARG A 131 4.68 -16.46 -13.09
C ARG A 131 4.55 -15.99 -14.55
N GLU A 132 3.43 -15.39 -14.92
CA GLU A 132 3.21 -14.90 -16.28
C GLU A 132 4.01 -13.62 -16.57
N VAL A 133 4.06 -12.69 -15.65
CA VAL A 133 4.83 -11.44 -15.79
C VAL A 133 6.32 -11.72 -15.95
N LYS A 134 6.85 -12.74 -15.24
CA LYS A 134 8.25 -13.16 -15.40
C LYS A 134 8.56 -13.69 -16.80
N LYS A 135 7.62 -14.32 -17.48
CA LYS A 135 7.81 -14.74 -18.90
C LYS A 135 8.00 -13.56 -19.85
N LEU A 136 7.47 -12.39 -19.49
CA LEU A 136 7.66 -11.14 -20.23
C LEU A 136 9.03 -10.46 -19.94
N GLY A 137 9.87 -11.05 -19.10
CA GLY A 137 11.17 -10.47 -18.68
C GLY A 137 11.04 -9.29 -17.72
N LEU A 138 9.86 -9.10 -17.11
CA LEU A 138 9.57 -7.99 -16.21
C LEU A 138 9.81 -8.37 -14.75
N THR A 139 10.16 -7.37 -13.93
CA THR A 139 10.32 -7.54 -12.49
C THR A 139 9.00 -7.36 -11.73
N CYS A 140 8.83 -8.12 -10.63
CA CYS A 140 7.66 -8.08 -9.76
C CYS A 140 8.03 -7.53 -8.38
N PHE A 141 7.46 -6.40 -7.99
CA PHE A 141 7.63 -5.81 -6.66
C PHE A 141 6.34 -5.89 -5.87
N VAL A 142 6.48 -6.09 -4.57
CA VAL A 142 5.37 -6.14 -3.61
C VAL A 142 5.50 -4.99 -2.62
N ASP A 143 4.50 -4.14 -2.57
CA ASP A 143 4.32 -3.09 -1.58
C ASP A 143 3.29 -3.56 -0.55
N THR A 144 3.71 -3.76 0.71
CA THR A 144 2.92 -4.48 1.71
C THR A 144 3.04 -3.88 3.11
N ASN A 145 1.99 -4.03 3.89
CA ASN A 145 2.03 -3.77 5.33
C ASN A 145 2.66 -4.93 6.13
N GLY A 146 3.01 -6.03 5.46
CA GLY A 146 3.70 -7.17 6.05
C GLY A 146 2.90 -8.03 7.04
N ASN A 147 1.62 -7.77 7.24
CA ASN A 147 0.82 -8.48 8.25
C ASN A 147 0.02 -9.66 7.67
N THR A 148 0.64 -10.41 6.79
CA THR A 148 0.12 -11.68 6.27
C THR A 148 1.19 -12.76 6.37
N LYS A 149 0.77 -14.02 6.45
CA LYS A 149 1.72 -15.14 6.30
C LYS A 149 2.10 -15.21 4.83
N LEU A 150 3.33 -14.78 4.51
CA LEU A 150 3.83 -14.82 3.15
C LEU A 150 4.15 -16.26 2.73
N ASP A 151 3.61 -16.64 1.59
CA ASP A 151 3.89 -17.91 0.94
C ASP A 151 5.33 -17.95 0.40
N ASP A 152 6.02 -19.08 0.56
CA ASP A 152 7.40 -19.25 0.07
C ASP A 152 7.50 -19.05 -1.44
N GLU A 153 6.50 -19.51 -2.18
CA GLU A 153 6.47 -19.36 -3.61
C GLU A 153 6.27 -17.89 -4.03
N LEU A 154 5.37 -17.16 -3.33
CA LEU A 154 5.22 -15.73 -3.56
C LEU A 154 6.55 -14.99 -3.31
N ILE A 155 7.22 -15.31 -2.20
CA ILE A 155 8.55 -14.73 -1.90
C ILE A 155 9.55 -15.05 -3.01
N ASN A 156 9.60 -16.28 -3.50
CA ASN A 156 10.52 -16.68 -4.54
C ASN A 156 10.30 -15.94 -5.86
N LEU A 157 9.05 -15.75 -6.27
CA LEU A 157 8.66 -15.03 -7.49
C LEU A 157 8.82 -13.51 -7.38
N THR A 158 8.79 -12.96 -6.17
CA THR A 158 8.97 -11.52 -5.92
C THR A 158 10.45 -11.16 -6.05
N ASP A 159 10.77 -10.14 -6.84
CA ASP A 159 12.15 -9.64 -6.95
C ASP A 159 12.54 -8.84 -5.71
N LYS A 160 11.69 -7.90 -5.29
CA LYS A 160 11.93 -7.09 -4.09
C LYS A 160 10.62 -6.67 -3.42
N PHE A 161 10.69 -6.46 -2.13
CA PHE A 161 9.60 -5.97 -1.28
C PHE A 161 9.85 -4.53 -0.83
N MET A 162 8.77 -3.79 -0.71
CA MET A 162 8.68 -2.51 0.01
C MET A 162 7.76 -2.76 1.20
N LEU A 163 8.27 -2.64 2.43
CA LEU A 163 7.55 -3.05 3.63
C LEU A 163 7.34 -1.88 4.59
N ASP A 164 6.11 -1.70 5.01
CA ASP A 164 5.72 -0.66 5.96
C ASP A 164 5.78 -1.16 7.41
N VAL A 165 6.68 -0.61 8.22
CA VAL A 165 6.66 -0.76 9.68
C VAL A 165 5.96 0.46 10.28
N LYS A 166 4.73 0.28 10.74
CA LYS A 166 3.89 1.40 11.24
C LYS A 166 4.28 1.81 12.66
N SER A 167 4.59 0.84 13.52
CA SER A 167 5.22 1.01 14.84
C SER A 167 5.94 -0.27 15.23
N ILE A 168 7.06 -0.12 15.92
CA ILE A 168 7.78 -1.25 16.55
C ILE A 168 7.08 -1.72 17.83
N ASP A 169 6.41 -0.82 18.53
CA ASP A 169 5.64 -1.13 19.72
C ASP A 169 4.32 -1.79 19.37
N GLU A 170 4.08 -3.00 19.89
CA GLU A 170 2.87 -3.77 19.56
C GLU A 170 1.59 -3.06 19.98
N LYS A 171 1.58 -2.42 21.16
CA LYS A 171 0.38 -1.74 21.66
C LYS A 171 0.05 -0.52 20.82
N GLU A 172 1.06 0.27 20.46
CA GLU A 172 0.91 1.39 19.55
C GLU A 172 0.46 0.93 18.16
N ASN A 173 1.04 -0.15 17.63
CA ASN A 173 0.64 -0.71 16.34
C ASN A 173 -0.82 -1.18 16.35
N ILE A 174 -1.27 -1.87 17.42
CA ILE A 174 -2.68 -2.29 17.56
C ILE A 174 -3.61 -1.07 17.64
N TRP A 175 -3.22 -0.05 18.42
CA TRP A 175 -3.99 1.18 18.51
C TRP A 175 -4.12 1.87 17.14
N LEU A 176 -3.01 1.98 16.40
CA LEU A 176 -2.92 2.65 15.12
C LEU A 176 -3.62 1.92 13.97
N THR A 177 -3.44 0.58 13.91
CA THR A 177 -3.81 -0.24 12.74
C THR A 177 -4.95 -1.23 12.99
N LYS A 178 -5.31 -1.45 14.26
CA LYS A 178 -6.22 -2.49 14.77
C LYS A 178 -5.66 -3.91 14.63
N SER A 179 -4.35 -4.07 14.45
CA SER A 179 -3.68 -5.37 14.28
C SER A 179 -2.32 -5.40 14.97
N SER A 180 -1.86 -6.59 15.36
CA SER A 180 -0.52 -6.82 15.90
C SER A 180 0.54 -6.61 14.80
N ASN A 181 1.76 -6.24 15.21
CA ASN A 181 2.92 -6.13 14.31
C ASN A 181 3.82 -7.37 14.30
N LYS A 182 3.44 -8.46 14.98
CA LYS A 182 4.30 -9.66 15.10
C LYS A 182 4.70 -10.23 13.74
N LEU A 183 3.71 -10.48 12.85
CA LEU A 183 3.98 -10.96 11.50
C LEU A 183 4.77 -9.94 10.68
N VAL A 184 4.53 -8.64 10.86
CA VAL A 184 5.29 -7.59 10.18
C VAL A 184 6.77 -7.71 10.49
N LEU A 185 7.13 -7.87 11.78
CA LEU A 185 8.51 -7.98 12.23
C LEU A 185 9.15 -9.32 11.85
N GLU A 186 8.38 -10.40 11.85
CA GLU A 186 8.83 -11.71 11.33
C GLU A 186 9.15 -11.63 9.84
N ASN A 187 8.24 -11.06 9.04
CA ASN A 187 8.43 -10.88 7.60
C ASN A 187 9.57 -9.89 7.30
N LEU A 188 9.70 -8.80 8.06
CA LEU A 188 10.82 -7.87 7.94
C LEU A 188 12.16 -8.62 8.02
N LYS A 189 12.38 -9.41 9.05
CA LYS A 189 13.61 -10.18 9.25
C LYS A 189 13.82 -11.20 8.13
N ARG A 190 12.79 -11.97 7.82
CA ARG A 190 12.82 -13.00 6.80
C ARG A 190 13.19 -12.46 5.40
N ILE A 191 12.56 -11.33 5.00
CA ILE A 191 12.81 -10.73 3.68
C ILE A 191 14.22 -10.11 3.62
N LEU A 192 14.71 -9.53 4.75
CA LEU A 192 16.09 -9.04 4.86
C LEU A 192 17.13 -10.16 4.76
N GLU A 193 16.89 -11.31 5.40
CA GLU A 193 17.76 -12.48 5.35
C GLU A 193 17.85 -13.07 3.93
N LEU A 194 16.77 -12.98 3.16
CA LEU A 194 16.72 -13.45 1.77
C LEU A 194 17.25 -12.43 0.75
N ASP A 195 17.75 -11.28 1.19
CA ASP A 195 18.17 -10.15 0.33
C ASP A 195 17.09 -9.71 -0.67
N LYS A 196 15.83 -9.75 -0.26
CA LYS A 196 14.68 -9.34 -1.09
C LYS A 196 14.04 -8.02 -0.66
N MET A 197 14.59 -7.33 0.33
CA MET A 197 14.11 -6.02 0.73
C MET A 197 14.65 -4.93 -0.21
N TYR A 198 13.76 -4.10 -0.76
CA TYR A 198 14.13 -2.89 -1.49
C TYR A 198 14.17 -1.68 -0.56
N GLU A 199 13.08 -1.47 0.17
CA GLU A 199 13.00 -0.42 1.18
C GLU A 199 12.06 -0.80 2.33
N VAL A 200 12.37 -0.32 3.52
CA VAL A 200 11.45 -0.28 4.67
C VAL A 200 10.94 1.13 4.83
N ARG A 201 9.66 1.29 5.20
CA ARG A 201 9.00 2.59 5.32
C ARG A 201 8.39 2.78 6.69
N THR A 202 8.50 3.99 7.23
CA THR A 202 7.79 4.40 8.45
C THR A 202 7.19 5.78 8.24
N VAL A 203 5.88 5.91 8.49
CA VAL A 203 5.21 7.21 8.48
C VAL A 203 5.42 7.89 9.82
N ILE A 204 5.94 9.10 9.79
CA ILE A 204 6.20 9.94 10.95
C ILE A 204 5.01 10.86 11.14
N ALA A 205 4.28 10.71 12.24
CA ALA A 205 3.07 11.48 12.54
C ALA A 205 3.01 11.88 14.01
N LYS A 206 2.34 13.00 14.29
CA LYS A 206 2.07 13.43 15.68
C LYS A 206 1.32 12.33 16.44
N GLY A 207 1.68 12.12 17.71
CA GLY A 207 1.05 11.15 18.59
C GLY A 207 1.59 9.73 18.47
N LEU A 208 2.62 9.50 17.63
CA LEU A 208 3.36 8.24 17.54
C LEU A 208 4.73 8.38 18.20
N ASN A 209 5.22 7.28 18.76
CA ASN A 209 6.59 7.18 19.24
C ASN A 209 7.54 6.88 18.07
N SER A 210 7.67 7.88 17.18
CA SER A 210 8.48 7.75 15.96
C SER A 210 9.96 7.55 16.27
N GLU A 211 10.48 8.16 17.35
CA GLU A 211 11.87 8.00 17.75
C GLU A 211 12.21 6.55 18.08
N LYS A 212 11.38 5.90 18.92
CA LYS A 212 11.57 4.48 19.25
C LYS A 212 11.48 3.60 18.00
N THR A 213 10.48 3.87 17.15
CA THR A 213 10.28 3.07 15.93
C THR A 213 11.46 3.22 14.98
N VAL A 214 11.92 4.45 14.73
CA VAL A 214 13.09 4.69 13.85
C VAL A 214 14.35 4.09 14.44
N ASP A 215 14.59 4.25 15.75
CA ASP A 215 15.77 3.72 16.43
C ASP A 215 15.85 2.18 16.33
N GLU A 216 14.77 1.48 16.64
CA GLU A 216 14.78 0.01 16.65
C GLU A 216 14.73 -0.57 15.22
N VAL A 217 13.96 0.01 14.30
CA VAL A 217 13.87 -0.45 12.91
C VAL A 217 15.20 -0.24 12.19
N SER A 218 15.87 0.90 12.36
CA SER A 218 17.18 1.14 11.74
C SER A 218 18.26 0.15 12.21
N LYS A 219 18.24 -0.27 13.48
CA LYS A 219 19.12 -1.33 14.02
C LYS A 219 18.85 -2.71 13.41
N ILE A 220 17.61 -2.98 12.99
CA ILE A 220 17.28 -4.24 12.28
C ILE A 220 17.73 -4.18 10.83
N ILE A 221 17.55 -3.04 10.16
CA ILE A 221 17.86 -2.86 8.74
C ILE A 221 19.36 -2.76 8.51
N VAL A 222 20.04 -1.93 9.33
CA VAL A 222 21.45 -1.54 9.18
C VAL A 222 21.69 -1.03 7.75
N ASP A 223 22.57 -1.69 6.97
CA ASP A 223 22.94 -1.35 5.60
C ASP A 223 22.26 -2.24 4.53
N LYS A 224 21.34 -3.12 4.93
CA LYS A 224 20.76 -4.13 4.03
C LYS A 224 19.78 -3.58 3.01
N CYS A 225 19.13 -2.44 3.31
CA CYS A 225 18.19 -1.81 2.38
C CYS A 225 17.96 -0.34 2.73
N ARG A 226 17.29 0.39 1.85
CA ARG A 226 16.85 1.76 2.10
C ARG A 226 15.87 1.82 3.26
N TYR A 227 15.98 2.87 4.08
CA TYR A 227 14.97 3.25 5.05
C TYR A 227 14.31 4.57 4.62
N LYS A 228 13.00 4.55 4.38
CA LYS A 228 12.23 5.72 3.98
C LYS A 228 11.38 6.24 5.13
N LEU A 229 11.70 7.42 5.62
CA LEU A 229 10.90 8.16 6.58
C LEU A 229 9.91 9.05 5.83
N ILE A 230 8.63 8.73 5.94
CA ILE A 230 7.56 9.41 5.22
C ILE A 230 6.91 10.43 6.15
N LYS A 231 6.90 11.70 5.75
CA LYS A 231 6.14 12.72 6.44
C LYS A 231 4.65 12.43 6.34
N TYR A 232 3.97 12.40 7.48
CA TYR A 232 2.52 12.39 7.49
C TYR A 232 1.96 13.60 6.74
N ARG A 233 0.94 13.35 5.93
CA ARG A 233 0.15 14.37 5.23
C ARG A 233 -1.32 14.11 5.48
N PRO A 234 -2.17 15.15 5.71
CA PRO A 234 -3.57 14.96 6.07
C PRO A 234 -4.48 14.57 4.89
N PHE A 235 -3.97 14.59 3.65
CA PHE A 235 -4.78 14.33 2.45
C PHE A 235 -5.28 12.88 2.42
N GLY A 236 -6.59 12.70 2.22
CA GLY A 236 -7.23 11.38 2.18
C GLY A 236 -7.46 10.74 3.55
N VAL A 237 -6.85 11.30 4.60
CA VAL A 237 -6.99 10.77 5.96
C VAL A 237 -8.39 11.01 6.49
N ARG A 238 -8.98 9.98 7.12
CA ARG A 238 -10.31 10.07 7.76
C ARG A 238 -10.32 11.04 8.94
N GLU A 239 -11.51 11.56 9.26
CA GLU A 239 -11.70 12.51 10.35
C GLU A 239 -11.13 12.02 11.70
N GLU A 240 -11.28 10.72 12.02
CA GLU A 240 -10.68 10.11 13.21
C GLU A 240 -9.16 10.24 13.24
N GLY A 241 -8.51 10.01 12.11
CA GLY A 241 -7.06 10.16 11.97
C GLY A 241 -6.62 11.61 12.08
N ILE A 242 -7.36 12.54 11.47
CA ILE A 242 -7.13 13.97 11.59
C ILE A 242 -7.25 14.45 13.04
N LYS A 243 -8.25 13.96 13.79
CA LYS A 243 -8.40 14.29 15.23
C LYS A 243 -7.18 13.86 16.05
N VAL A 244 -6.52 12.76 15.66
CA VAL A 244 -5.36 12.21 16.37
C VAL A 244 -4.06 12.87 15.91
N HIS A 245 -3.81 12.88 14.61
CA HIS A 245 -2.51 13.28 14.03
C HIS A 245 -2.47 14.76 13.64
N GLY A 246 -3.63 15.43 13.58
CA GLY A 246 -3.76 16.83 13.18
C GLY A 246 -3.71 17.02 11.66
N THR A 247 -3.59 18.28 11.25
CA THR A 247 -3.54 18.72 9.86
C THR A 247 -2.15 19.20 9.43
N ILE A 248 -1.18 19.15 10.35
CA ILE A 248 0.18 19.68 10.12
C ILE A 248 1.15 18.50 10.01
N SER A 249 1.96 18.51 8.96
CA SER A 249 3.06 17.57 8.78
C SER A 249 4.18 17.82 9.81
N PRO A 250 4.98 16.81 10.17
CA PRO A 250 6.16 16.97 11.01
C PRO A 250 7.14 18.01 10.42
N GLU A 251 7.81 18.75 11.28
CA GLU A 251 8.82 19.73 10.87
C GLU A 251 10.05 19.06 10.26
N ASP A 252 10.72 19.76 9.35
CA ASP A 252 11.94 19.27 8.70
C ASP A 252 13.07 19.01 9.68
N SER A 253 13.21 19.83 10.72
CA SER A 253 14.18 19.65 11.82
C SER A 253 14.00 18.27 12.47
N TYR A 254 12.77 17.94 12.89
CA TYR A 254 12.46 16.66 13.53
C TYR A 254 12.69 15.47 12.58
N MET A 255 12.31 15.60 11.32
CA MET A 255 12.58 14.55 10.32
C MET A 255 14.08 14.32 10.12
N ASN A 256 14.89 15.39 10.13
CA ASN A 256 16.34 15.30 10.02
C ASN A 256 16.97 14.66 11.28
N GLU A 257 16.51 14.99 12.49
CA GLU A 257 16.94 14.33 13.72
C GLU A 257 16.72 12.81 13.68
N LEU A 258 15.53 12.38 13.21
CA LEU A 258 15.23 10.96 13.04
C LEU A 258 16.11 10.29 11.98
N LYS A 259 16.39 10.99 10.88
CA LYS A 259 17.30 10.51 9.84
C LYS A 259 18.73 10.35 10.38
N GLU A 260 19.25 11.33 11.10
CA GLU A 260 20.59 11.26 11.71
C GLU A 260 20.68 10.11 12.71
N LYS A 261 19.65 9.90 13.52
CA LYS A 261 19.55 8.76 14.44
C LYS A 261 19.60 7.42 13.70
N SER A 262 18.89 7.30 12.60
CA SER A 262 18.90 6.10 11.75
C SER A 262 20.29 5.85 11.15
N ILE A 263 20.96 6.89 10.66
CA ILE A 263 22.33 6.82 10.11
C ILE A 263 23.32 6.41 11.20
N ALA A 264 23.20 6.97 12.40
CA ALA A 264 24.05 6.61 13.55
C ALA A 264 23.91 5.12 13.95
N ASN A 265 22.75 4.51 13.71
CA ASN A 265 22.52 3.07 13.88
C ASN A 265 23.03 2.21 12.72
N GLY A 266 23.67 2.80 11.71
CA GLY A 266 24.25 2.10 10.56
C GLY A 266 23.38 2.05 9.32
N CYS A 267 22.15 2.59 9.35
CA CYS A 267 21.26 2.63 8.18
C CYS A 267 21.57 3.85 7.30
N ILE A 268 22.64 3.75 6.51
CA ILE A 268 23.23 4.88 5.76
C ILE A 268 22.34 5.37 4.60
N ASP A 269 21.53 4.50 3.95
CA ASP A 269 20.57 4.87 2.88
C ASP A 269 19.21 5.25 3.50
N THR A 270 19.20 6.24 4.41
CA THR A 270 17.96 6.78 4.97
C THR A 270 17.54 8.04 4.23
N ILE A 271 16.31 8.03 3.70
CA ILE A 271 15.72 9.16 2.95
C ILE A 271 14.44 9.67 3.63
N ILE A 272 14.13 10.95 3.40
CA ILE A 272 12.88 11.61 3.84
C ILE A 272 12.05 11.92 2.60
N THR A 273 10.71 11.69 2.67
CA THR A 273 9.76 12.03 1.60
C THR A 273 8.46 12.67 2.13
#